data_1010e1237c22c866ad842366e9da1d5b
#
_entry.id   1010e1237c22c866ad842366e9da1d5b
#
_cell.length_a   1.000
_cell.length_b   1.000
_cell.length_c   1.000
_cell.angle_alpha   90.00
_cell.angle_beta   90.00
_cell.angle_gamma   90.00
#
_symmetry.space_group_name_H-M   'P 1'
#
loop_
_entity.id
_entity.type
_entity.pdbx_description
1 polymer ?
#
loop_
_entity_poly.entity_id
_entity_poly.type
_entity_poly.pdbx_seq_one_letter_code
_entity_poly.pdbx_strand_id
1 'polypeptide(L)'
;PSKVKQILEKYITVKKGSKILDAGCGTGYVAEVLKALRYNNIVGIDYSKDMLRVARSKKIYKKLVCESLSKKTSLKGNQFDLVICTGVLTSGHVGPSSIKELIRLTKPGGYLILSISEKIFSKLGFKRELEKRSNEYNYIKLSKPFIALPNHKDSARSRMHTLQRV
;
A
#
# COMPACT_ATOMS: atom_id res chain seq x y z
N PRO A 1 2.33 1.29 -10.52
CA PRO A 1 3.51 2.05 -10.05
C PRO A 1 3.46 3.53 -10.44
N SER A 2 3.11 3.91 -11.70
CA SER A 2 3.05 5.31 -12.17
C SER A 2 2.14 6.21 -11.33
N LYS A 3 0.99 5.70 -10.85
CA LYS A 3 0.10 6.45 -9.96
C LYS A 3 0.71 6.75 -8.60
N VAL A 4 1.52 5.83 -8.06
CA VAL A 4 2.26 6.06 -6.79
C VAL A 4 3.24 7.22 -6.98
N LYS A 5 4.03 7.22 -8.07
CA LYS A 5 4.93 8.32 -8.42
C LYS A 5 4.18 9.66 -8.46
N GLN A 6 3.06 9.72 -9.21
CA GLN A 6 2.24 10.92 -9.33
C GLN A 6 1.74 11.46 -7.97
N ILE A 7 1.36 10.55 -7.05
CA ILE A 7 0.90 10.94 -5.71
C ILE A 7 2.04 11.54 -4.91
N LEU A 8 3.20 10.89 -4.91
CA LEU A 8 4.41 11.35 -4.19
C LEU A 8 4.94 12.69 -4.71
N GLU A 9 4.74 13.00 -5.99
CA GLU A 9 5.22 14.25 -6.58
C GLU A 9 4.24 15.42 -6.42
N LYS A 10 2.92 15.13 -6.30
CA LYS A 10 1.89 16.17 -6.40
C LYS A 10 1.08 16.41 -5.12
N TYR A 11 0.92 15.42 -4.26
CA TYR A 11 -0.09 15.48 -3.20
C TYR A 11 0.44 15.29 -1.79
N ILE A 12 1.60 14.66 -1.62
CA ILE A 12 2.18 14.41 -0.30
C ILE A 12 3.67 14.72 -0.29
N THR A 13 4.17 15.15 0.87
CA THR A 13 5.60 15.39 1.06
C THR A 13 6.17 14.36 2.01
N VAL A 14 7.07 13.52 1.50
CA VAL A 14 7.77 12.49 2.28
C VAL A 14 9.28 12.71 2.16
N LYS A 15 9.98 12.81 3.29
CA LYS A 15 11.44 13.00 3.31
C LYS A 15 12.16 11.80 2.73
N LYS A 16 13.31 11.99 2.07
CA LYS A 16 14.05 10.88 1.42
C LYS A 16 14.52 9.78 2.36
N GLY A 17 14.82 10.12 3.61
CA GLY A 17 15.17 9.16 4.67
C GLY A 17 13.99 8.48 5.37
N SER A 18 12.76 8.86 5.04
CA SER A 18 11.56 8.30 5.67
C SER A 18 11.48 6.79 5.52
N LYS A 19 10.97 6.14 6.57
CA LYS A 19 10.75 4.70 6.57
C LYS A 19 9.45 4.35 5.85
N ILE A 20 9.54 3.59 4.78
CA ILE A 20 8.42 3.26 3.91
C ILE A 20 8.11 1.76 3.99
N LEU A 21 6.83 1.42 4.09
CA LEU A 21 6.33 0.06 3.94
C LEU A 21 5.70 -0.12 2.56
N ASP A 22 6.20 -1.08 1.81
CA ASP A 22 5.57 -1.63 0.61
C ASP A 22 4.78 -2.87 1.04
N ALA A 23 3.47 -2.69 1.24
CA ALA A 23 2.56 -3.68 1.82
C ALA A 23 1.90 -4.51 0.72
N GLY A 24 2.23 -5.81 0.67
CA GLY A 24 1.95 -6.69 -0.46
C GLY A 24 2.90 -6.36 -1.62
N CYS A 25 4.19 -6.37 -1.32
CA CYS A 25 5.23 -5.88 -2.23
C CYS A 25 5.41 -6.73 -3.49
N GLY A 26 4.90 -7.97 -3.49
CA GLY A 26 5.05 -8.88 -4.61
C GLY A 26 6.51 -9.01 -5.05
N THR A 27 6.75 -8.84 -6.34
CA THR A 27 8.11 -8.86 -6.92
C THR A 27 8.87 -7.53 -6.80
N GLY A 28 8.27 -6.49 -6.16
CA GLY A 28 8.97 -5.23 -5.86
C GLY A 28 8.84 -4.11 -6.89
N TYR A 29 7.78 -4.06 -7.70
CA TYR A 29 7.58 -2.97 -8.68
C TYR A 29 7.42 -1.59 -8.04
N VAL A 30 6.76 -1.50 -6.89
CA VAL A 30 6.62 -0.22 -6.18
C VAL A 30 7.97 0.24 -5.64
N ALA A 31 8.77 -0.67 -5.11
CA ALA A 31 10.10 -0.35 -4.62
C ALA A 31 11.05 0.16 -5.72
N GLU A 32 10.93 -0.33 -6.95
CA GLU A 32 11.69 0.21 -8.09
C GLU A 32 11.35 1.68 -8.34
N VAL A 33 10.06 2.04 -8.31
CA VAL A 33 9.63 3.45 -8.41
C VAL A 33 10.16 4.28 -7.25
N LEU A 34 10.09 3.77 -6.02
CA LEU A 34 10.61 4.47 -4.85
C LEU A 34 12.13 4.68 -4.94
N LYS A 35 12.88 3.67 -5.40
CA LYS A 35 14.32 3.78 -5.63
C LYS A 35 14.65 4.83 -6.69
N ALA A 36 13.93 4.86 -7.80
CA ALA A 36 14.09 5.88 -8.84
C ALA A 36 13.81 7.30 -8.31
N LEU A 37 12.90 7.43 -7.33
CA LEU A 37 12.64 8.67 -6.59
C LEU A 37 13.62 8.90 -5.43
N ARG A 38 14.71 8.12 -5.31
CA ARG A 38 15.75 8.21 -4.30
C ARG A 38 15.29 7.93 -2.86
N TYR A 39 14.23 7.14 -2.66
CA TYR A 39 13.91 6.56 -1.36
C TYR A 39 14.71 5.26 -1.18
N ASN A 40 15.33 5.08 -0.03
CA ASN A 40 16.24 3.96 0.25
C ASN A 40 15.93 3.21 1.55
N ASN A 41 14.98 3.67 2.35
CA ASN A 41 14.59 3.04 3.60
C ASN A 41 13.25 2.32 3.45
N ILE A 42 13.25 1.24 2.65
CA ILE A 42 12.05 0.52 2.23
C ILE A 42 12.03 -0.85 2.91
N VAL A 43 10.91 -1.18 3.56
CA VAL A 43 10.57 -2.51 4.06
C VAL A 43 9.47 -3.08 3.17
N GLY A 44 9.60 -4.32 2.75
CA GLY A 44 8.57 -5.05 2.00
C GLY A 44 7.92 -6.11 2.88
N ILE A 45 6.61 -6.31 2.73
CA ILE A 45 5.88 -7.44 3.30
C ILE A 45 5.01 -8.09 2.24
N ASP A 46 5.06 -9.40 2.15
CA ASP A 46 4.21 -10.23 1.29
C ASP A 46 4.05 -11.62 1.90
N TYR A 47 2.96 -12.32 1.61
CA TYR A 47 2.76 -13.69 2.09
C TYR A 47 3.43 -14.74 1.20
N SER A 48 3.74 -14.41 -0.04
CA SER A 48 4.31 -15.31 -1.04
C SER A 48 5.85 -15.35 -0.95
N LYS A 49 6.38 -16.50 -0.54
CA LYS A 49 7.84 -16.73 -0.50
C LYS A 49 8.49 -16.57 -1.87
N ASP A 50 7.81 -17.00 -2.94
CA ASP A 50 8.32 -16.89 -4.32
C ASP A 50 8.41 -15.46 -4.79
N MET A 51 7.38 -14.65 -4.51
CA MET A 51 7.41 -13.20 -4.79
C MET A 51 8.54 -12.52 -4.03
N LEU A 52 8.71 -12.84 -2.75
CA LEU A 52 9.78 -12.28 -1.93
C LEU A 52 11.18 -12.72 -2.41
N ARG A 53 11.33 -13.92 -2.99
CA ARG A 53 12.59 -14.35 -3.60
C ARG A 53 12.98 -13.41 -4.75
N VAL A 54 12.03 -13.08 -5.64
CA VAL A 54 12.25 -12.13 -6.73
C VAL A 54 12.50 -10.71 -6.21
N ALA A 55 11.72 -10.26 -5.21
CA ALA A 55 11.92 -8.94 -4.60
C ALA A 55 13.32 -8.80 -3.98
N ARG A 56 13.83 -9.88 -3.34
CA ARG A 56 15.16 -9.92 -2.72
C ARG A 56 16.29 -9.78 -3.74
N SER A 57 16.17 -10.40 -4.92
CA SER A 57 17.20 -10.30 -5.97
C SER A 57 17.43 -8.87 -6.48
N LYS A 58 16.42 -8.00 -6.34
CA LYS A 58 16.52 -6.58 -6.73
C LYS A 58 17.38 -5.73 -5.79
N LYS A 59 17.69 -6.21 -4.57
CA LYS A 59 18.54 -5.52 -3.59
C LYS A 59 18.10 -4.08 -3.25
N ILE A 60 16.77 -3.85 -3.23
CA ILE A 60 16.18 -2.53 -2.95
C ILE A 60 15.72 -2.41 -1.49
N TYR A 61 15.17 -3.49 -0.94
CA TYR A 61 14.58 -3.49 0.39
C TYR A 61 15.64 -3.62 1.49
N LYS A 62 15.48 -2.84 2.56
CA LYS A 62 16.26 -3.02 3.80
C LYS A 62 15.85 -4.27 4.56
N LYS A 63 14.57 -4.63 4.48
CA LYS A 63 13.99 -5.83 5.10
C LYS A 63 12.83 -6.34 4.26
N LEU A 64 12.71 -7.66 4.15
CA LEU A 64 11.55 -8.35 3.60
C LEU A 64 10.95 -9.26 4.67
N VAL A 65 9.63 -9.20 4.82
CA VAL A 65 8.85 -9.94 5.82
C VAL A 65 7.87 -10.85 5.09
N CYS A 66 7.86 -12.14 5.44
CA CYS A 66 6.96 -13.13 4.85
C CYS A 66 5.75 -13.32 5.77
N GLU A 67 4.74 -12.46 5.66
CA GLU A 67 3.53 -12.51 6.47
C GLU A 67 2.32 -12.01 5.67
N SER A 68 1.11 -12.42 6.09
CA SER A 68 -0.14 -11.96 5.52
C SER A 68 -0.65 -10.70 6.22
N LEU A 69 -1.16 -9.77 5.42
CA LEU A 69 -1.87 -8.56 5.91
C LEU A 69 -3.31 -8.82 6.38
N SER A 70 -3.81 -10.06 6.25
CA SER A 70 -5.17 -10.42 6.73
C SER A 70 -5.29 -10.45 8.25
N LYS A 71 -4.17 -10.45 8.96
CA LYS A 71 -4.08 -10.44 10.43
C LYS A 71 -3.02 -9.45 10.90
N LYS A 72 -2.96 -9.22 12.21
CA LYS A 72 -1.90 -8.42 12.83
C LYS A 72 -0.53 -9.05 12.52
N THR A 73 0.37 -8.26 11.96
CA THR A 73 1.74 -8.67 11.61
C THR A 73 2.69 -8.51 12.79
N SER A 74 3.89 -9.11 12.69
CA SER A 74 4.99 -8.94 13.64
C SER A 74 5.61 -7.53 13.63
N LEU A 75 5.29 -6.72 12.63
CA LEU A 75 5.78 -5.35 12.53
C LEU A 75 5.20 -4.47 13.65
N LYS A 76 6.06 -3.65 14.26
CA LYS A 76 5.62 -2.69 15.29
C LYS A 76 4.67 -1.67 14.68
N GLY A 77 3.68 -1.22 15.46
CA GLY A 77 2.83 -0.09 15.10
C GLY A 77 3.60 1.22 15.06
N ASN A 78 3.03 2.22 14.41
CA ASN A 78 3.54 3.60 14.39
C ASN A 78 5.01 3.71 13.96
N GLN A 79 5.43 2.92 12.96
CA GLN A 79 6.86 2.94 12.57
C GLN A 79 7.12 3.41 11.14
N PHE A 80 6.09 3.53 10.30
CA PHE A 80 6.26 3.92 8.90
C PHE A 80 5.73 5.33 8.65
N ASP A 81 6.53 6.16 8.00
CA ASP A 81 6.15 7.51 7.58
C ASP A 81 5.23 7.46 6.35
N LEU A 82 5.35 6.37 5.57
CA LEU A 82 4.51 6.08 4.41
C LEU A 82 4.24 4.58 4.34
N VAL A 83 2.98 4.22 4.16
CA VAL A 83 2.54 2.85 3.85
C VAL A 83 1.89 2.84 2.47
N ILE A 84 2.37 1.98 1.57
CA ILE A 84 1.84 1.81 0.22
C ILE A 84 1.30 0.39 0.10
N CYS A 85 0.02 0.25 -0.28
CA CYS A 85 -0.61 -1.04 -0.53
C CYS A 85 -1.33 -0.99 -1.89
N THR A 86 -0.67 -1.52 -2.93
CA THR A 86 -1.20 -1.48 -4.29
C THR A 86 -1.21 -2.85 -4.95
N GLY A 87 -2.31 -3.17 -5.65
CA GLY A 87 -2.49 -4.46 -6.31
C GLY A 87 -2.86 -5.61 -5.38
N VAL A 88 -3.15 -5.33 -4.11
CA VAL A 88 -3.44 -6.31 -3.05
C VAL A 88 -4.92 -6.32 -2.66
N LEU A 89 -5.55 -5.13 -2.61
CA LEU A 89 -6.94 -4.97 -2.20
C LEU A 89 -7.85 -5.21 -3.41
N THR A 90 -7.87 -6.47 -3.86
CA THR A 90 -8.60 -6.99 -5.03
C THR A 90 -9.31 -8.30 -4.69
N SER A 91 -10.15 -8.82 -5.61
CA SER A 91 -10.85 -10.10 -5.40
C SER A 91 -9.87 -11.24 -5.16
N GLY A 92 -10.14 -12.07 -4.14
CA GLY A 92 -9.35 -13.26 -3.84
C GLY A 92 -8.04 -13.02 -3.07
N HIS A 93 -7.74 -11.79 -2.69
CA HIS A 93 -6.56 -11.44 -1.90
C HIS A 93 -6.94 -11.01 -0.46
N VAL A 94 -6.39 -9.91 0.01
CA VAL A 94 -6.55 -9.44 1.39
C VAL A 94 -7.86 -8.66 1.56
N GLY A 95 -8.63 -8.99 2.59
CA GLY A 95 -9.92 -8.38 2.90
C GLY A 95 -9.85 -7.01 3.60
N PRO A 96 -11.03 -6.39 3.89
CA PRO A 96 -11.12 -5.05 4.50
C PRO A 96 -10.44 -4.93 5.86
N SER A 97 -10.36 -6.01 6.65
CA SER A 97 -9.69 -6.02 7.96
C SER A 97 -8.23 -5.57 7.90
N SER A 98 -7.59 -5.70 6.72
CA SER A 98 -6.23 -5.20 6.48
C SER A 98 -6.08 -3.68 6.64
N ILE A 99 -7.15 -2.91 6.42
CA ILE A 99 -7.14 -1.45 6.60
C ILE A 99 -6.73 -1.08 8.02
N LYS A 100 -7.26 -1.80 9.01
CA LYS A 100 -6.87 -1.63 10.44
C LYS A 100 -5.37 -1.81 10.63
N GLU A 101 -4.81 -2.85 10.03
CA GLU A 101 -3.39 -3.16 10.16
C GLU A 101 -2.52 -2.11 9.46
N LEU A 102 -2.90 -1.68 8.26
CA LEU A 102 -2.17 -0.65 7.51
C LEU A 102 -2.17 0.70 8.26
N ILE A 103 -3.31 1.10 8.86
CA ILE A 103 -3.38 2.28 9.71
C ILE A 103 -2.49 2.11 10.96
N ARG A 104 -2.56 0.96 11.64
CA ARG A 104 -1.73 0.68 12.83
C ARG A 104 -0.23 0.81 12.54
N LEU A 105 0.21 0.38 11.37
CA LEU A 105 1.63 0.41 10.97
C LEU A 105 2.12 1.82 10.61
N THR A 106 1.21 2.70 10.15
CA THR A 106 1.53 4.08 9.79
C THR A 106 1.73 4.92 11.07
N LYS A 107 2.68 5.82 11.09
CA LYS A 107 2.84 6.81 12.19
C LYS A 107 1.68 7.82 12.20
N PRO A 108 1.32 8.42 13.34
CA PRO A 108 0.55 9.67 13.36
C PRO A 108 1.22 10.71 12.46
N GLY A 109 0.45 11.41 11.64
CA GLY A 109 0.95 12.35 10.63
C GLY A 109 1.52 11.69 9.37
N GLY A 110 1.72 10.36 9.36
CA GLY A 110 2.19 9.59 8.21
C GLY A 110 1.11 9.37 7.16
N TYR A 111 1.51 8.88 5.99
CA TYR A 111 0.62 8.72 4.84
C TYR A 111 0.35 7.25 4.50
N LEU A 112 -0.86 7.00 3.97
CA LEU A 112 -1.25 5.72 3.36
C LEU A 112 -1.64 5.95 1.91
N ILE A 113 -1.14 5.11 1.02
CA ILE A 113 -1.54 5.05 -0.39
C ILE A 113 -2.10 3.66 -0.64
N LEU A 114 -3.41 3.56 -0.87
CA LEU A 114 -4.11 2.30 -1.07
C LEU A 114 -4.71 2.26 -2.47
N SER A 115 -4.52 1.17 -3.22
CA SER A 115 -5.30 0.93 -4.43
C SER A 115 -6.39 -0.10 -4.14
N ILE A 116 -7.66 0.31 -4.27
CA ILE A 116 -8.81 -0.56 -4.02
C ILE A 116 -9.61 -0.69 -5.31
N SER A 117 -9.94 -1.95 -5.67
CA SER A 117 -10.78 -2.24 -6.83
C SER A 117 -12.22 -1.76 -6.59
N GLU A 118 -12.79 -1.03 -7.56
CA GLU A 118 -14.18 -0.55 -7.48
C GLU A 118 -15.19 -1.72 -7.40
N LYS A 119 -14.88 -2.85 -8.05
CA LYS A 119 -15.72 -4.05 -8.04
C LYS A 119 -15.98 -4.60 -6.63
N ILE A 120 -15.00 -4.45 -5.72
CA ILE A 120 -15.06 -5.01 -4.37
C ILE A 120 -15.24 -3.94 -3.30
N PHE A 121 -15.10 -2.65 -3.63
CA PHE A 121 -15.08 -1.56 -2.68
C PHE A 121 -16.28 -1.56 -1.72
N SER A 122 -17.49 -1.64 -2.28
CA SER A 122 -18.71 -1.78 -1.48
C SER A 122 -19.05 -3.24 -1.17
N LYS A 123 -18.87 -4.14 -2.17
CA LYS A 123 -19.29 -5.55 -2.08
C LYS A 123 -18.60 -6.33 -0.96
N LEU A 124 -17.29 -6.13 -0.78
CA LEU A 124 -16.51 -6.81 0.26
C LEU A 124 -16.36 -5.98 1.55
N GLY A 125 -16.95 -4.78 1.61
CA GLY A 125 -16.98 -3.96 2.82
C GLY A 125 -15.78 -3.03 3.05
N PHE A 126 -14.94 -2.78 2.05
CA PHE A 126 -13.85 -1.79 2.15
C PHE A 126 -14.37 -0.39 2.44
N LYS A 127 -15.49 0.01 1.78
CA LYS A 127 -16.17 1.28 2.06
C LYS A 127 -16.53 1.39 3.55
N ARG A 128 -17.25 0.38 4.06
CA ARG A 128 -17.68 0.33 5.46
C ARG A 128 -16.50 0.36 6.44
N GLU A 129 -15.41 -0.35 6.14
CA GLU A 129 -14.23 -0.37 7.01
C GLU A 129 -13.52 0.98 7.04
N LEU A 130 -13.43 1.68 5.91
CA LEU A 130 -12.90 3.04 5.86
C LEU A 130 -13.82 4.03 6.61
N GLU A 131 -15.13 3.98 6.38
CA GLU A 131 -16.09 4.84 7.08
C GLU A 131 -16.05 4.66 8.60
N LYS A 132 -15.96 3.41 9.07
CA LYS A 132 -15.82 3.06 10.49
C LYS A 132 -14.59 3.70 11.14
N ARG A 133 -13.56 3.98 10.37
CA ARG A 133 -12.26 4.50 10.83
C ARG A 133 -12.01 5.93 10.38
N SER A 134 -13.05 6.64 9.97
CA SER A 134 -12.94 7.99 9.41
C SER A 134 -12.30 9.02 10.36
N ASN A 135 -12.33 8.76 11.68
CA ASN A 135 -11.65 9.55 12.70
C ASN A 135 -10.15 9.23 12.87
N GLU A 136 -9.64 8.18 12.23
CA GLU A 136 -8.23 7.77 12.33
C GLU A 136 -7.37 8.37 11.21
N TYR A 137 -7.98 9.04 10.20
CA TYR A 137 -7.26 9.62 9.07
C TYR A 137 -8.03 10.76 8.39
N ASN A 138 -7.30 11.60 7.68
CA ASN A 138 -7.84 12.60 6.76
C ASN A 138 -7.64 12.16 5.31
N TYR A 139 -8.63 12.36 4.46
CA TYR A 139 -8.49 12.16 3.01
C TYR A 139 -7.66 13.29 2.40
N ILE A 140 -6.55 12.94 1.74
CA ILE A 140 -5.72 13.88 0.97
C ILE A 140 -6.17 13.87 -0.51
N LYS A 141 -6.38 12.69 -1.09
CA LYS A 141 -6.78 12.53 -2.49
C LYS A 141 -7.47 11.21 -2.75
N LEU A 142 -8.58 11.28 -3.50
CA LEU A 142 -9.18 10.14 -4.20
C LEU A 142 -8.94 10.30 -5.70
N SER A 143 -8.32 9.32 -6.34
CA SER A 143 -8.06 9.39 -7.78
C SER A 143 -9.31 9.15 -8.62
N LYS A 144 -9.29 9.58 -9.89
CA LYS A 144 -10.17 9.02 -10.90
C LYS A 144 -9.92 7.51 -11.04
N PRO A 145 -10.93 6.72 -11.47
CA PRO A 145 -10.74 5.30 -11.74
C PRO A 145 -9.64 5.05 -12.78
N PHE A 146 -8.89 3.98 -12.62
CA PHE A 146 -7.88 3.54 -13.58
C PHE A 146 -7.82 2.00 -13.63
N ILE A 147 -7.33 1.46 -14.73
CA ILE A 147 -7.08 0.01 -14.87
C ILE A 147 -5.71 -0.29 -14.29
N ALA A 148 -5.69 -1.06 -13.20
CA ALA A 148 -4.45 -1.37 -12.48
C ALA A 148 -3.56 -2.38 -13.23
N LEU A 149 -4.18 -3.36 -13.90
CA LEU A 149 -3.54 -4.45 -14.65
C LEU A 149 -4.19 -4.57 -16.04
N PRO A 150 -3.80 -3.74 -17.03
CA PRO A 150 -4.52 -3.65 -18.31
C PRO A 150 -4.54 -4.96 -19.12
N ASN A 151 -3.57 -5.84 -18.89
CA ASN A 151 -3.44 -7.11 -19.63
C ASN A 151 -3.99 -8.33 -18.85
N HIS A 152 -4.65 -8.13 -17.73
CA HIS A 152 -5.21 -9.22 -16.93
C HIS A 152 -6.69 -9.44 -17.28
N LYS A 153 -7.13 -10.71 -17.39
CA LYS A 153 -8.53 -11.08 -17.71
C LYS A 153 -9.55 -10.45 -16.75
N ASP A 154 -9.17 -10.15 -15.51
CA ASP A 154 -9.97 -9.47 -14.49
C ASP A 154 -9.55 -8.00 -14.29
N SER A 155 -9.36 -7.25 -15.36
CA SER A 155 -8.93 -5.84 -15.33
C SER A 155 -9.99 -4.90 -14.73
N ALA A 156 -10.27 -5.07 -13.44
CA ALA A 156 -11.20 -4.21 -12.71
C ALA A 156 -10.61 -2.81 -12.53
N ARG A 157 -11.46 -1.80 -12.67
CA ARG A 157 -11.09 -0.43 -12.32
C ARG A 157 -10.78 -0.35 -10.84
N SER A 158 -9.74 0.40 -10.51
CA SER A 158 -9.31 0.69 -9.14
C SER A 158 -9.22 2.19 -8.92
N ARG A 159 -9.29 2.61 -7.66
CA ARG A 159 -8.98 3.99 -7.25
C ARG A 159 -7.83 3.99 -6.27
N MET A 160 -7.00 5.05 -6.34
CA MET A 160 -6.02 5.33 -5.31
C MET A 160 -6.67 6.18 -4.22
N HIS A 161 -6.63 5.69 -3.00
CA HIS A 161 -7.00 6.42 -1.79
C HIS A 161 -5.71 6.89 -1.13
N THR A 162 -5.52 8.19 -1.01
CA THR A 162 -4.37 8.78 -0.31
C THR A 162 -4.89 9.41 0.97
N LEU A 163 -4.42 8.91 2.09
CA LEU A 163 -4.87 9.25 3.43
C LEU A 163 -3.68 9.75 4.24
N GLN A 164 -3.93 10.65 5.19
CA GLN A 164 -2.98 11.01 6.23
C GLN A 164 -3.52 10.55 7.57
N ARG A 165 -2.75 9.75 8.31
CA ARG A 165 -3.15 9.30 9.63
C ARG A 165 -3.17 10.48 10.61
N VAL A 166 -4.23 10.58 11.42
CA VAL A 166 -4.33 11.52 12.54
C VAL A 166 -3.47 11.07 13.71
#